data_a608b94af881db73dd74e5ec6328f062
#
_entry.id   a608b94af881db73dd74e5ec6328f062
#
_cell.length_a   1.000
_cell.length_b   1.000
_cell.length_c   1.000
_cell.angle_alpha   90.00
_cell.angle_beta   90.00
_cell.angle_gamma   90.00
#
_symmetry.space_group_name_H-M   'P 1'
#
loop_
_entity.id
_entity.type
_entity.pdbx_description
1 polymer ?
#
loop_
_entity_poly.entity_id
_entity_poly.type
_entity_poly.pdbx_seq_one_letter_code
_entity_poly.pdbx_strand_id
1 'polypeptide(L)'
;MRVIRQIIAVTAMNLRALPLRVTPSLVSVIGIAGVVLILIALLSISEGFRRTLELSGSDRVAIVLRGSSSAELTSSFSQEQVQIIEQAPGIARDGKGPVVSAELYTTVDQPKRTTGTAANAPFRGIERAGPHTRAHFALIAGRMFATGRYEVIVGHSAAQTLSGLAVGRVVKWGNNEWRIVGEFTDGGSVSESEIWTDVHVLQSAYSRGDTYQTVRVLLTGAASFGAFKERLTNDPRLSVNVLTEREFYAAQSVLLSTLVRGAGTVLALLMGVGAVFGALNTMYSAVAARSTEIATLRALGFGGLPVAVSVLSEALILGLVGGVLGAAVAYLGFDGLQTSTINYQSFTQVSFAFRVTPVLILTGTGYALLLALIGGLFPAIHAARRPIITGLRQG
;
A
#
# COMPACT_ATOMS: atom_id res chain seq x y z
N MET A 1 41.58 5.42 -26.83
CA MET A 1 41.49 3.95 -27.04
C MET A 1 42.25 3.12 -25.98
N ARG A 2 43.51 3.49 -25.60
CA ARG A 2 44.33 2.70 -24.64
C ARG A 2 43.70 2.53 -23.24
N VAL A 3 43.14 3.62 -22.69
CA VAL A 3 42.50 3.62 -21.34
C VAL A 3 41.25 2.74 -21.29
N ILE A 4 40.40 2.79 -22.32
CA ILE A 4 39.17 1.97 -22.37
C ILE A 4 39.49 0.47 -22.41
N ARG A 5 40.48 0.05 -23.20
CA ARG A 5 40.95 -1.35 -23.23
C ARG A 5 41.53 -1.80 -21.90
N GLN A 6 42.25 -0.91 -21.19
CA GLN A 6 42.76 -1.18 -19.85
C GLN A 6 41.60 -1.35 -18.82
N ILE A 7 40.58 -0.49 -18.87
CA ILE A 7 39.38 -0.60 -18.02
C ILE A 7 38.71 -1.96 -18.23
N ILE A 8 38.41 -2.31 -19.49
CA ILE A 8 37.75 -3.59 -19.81
C ILE A 8 38.56 -4.78 -19.32
N ALA A 9 39.88 -4.78 -19.57
CA ALA A 9 40.74 -5.90 -19.19
C ALA A 9 40.82 -6.08 -17.66
N VAL A 10 41.04 -4.98 -16.90
CA VAL A 10 41.14 -5.04 -15.43
C VAL A 10 39.78 -5.39 -14.82
N THR A 11 38.68 -4.82 -15.32
CA THR A 11 37.33 -5.15 -14.84
C THR A 11 36.96 -6.60 -15.10
N ALA A 12 37.24 -7.13 -16.32
CA ALA A 12 36.97 -8.53 -16.64
C ALA A 12 37.78 -9.51 -15.80
N MET A 13 39.05 -9.19 -15.53
CA MET A 13 39.91 -9.97 -14.64
C MET A 13 39.35 -10.02 -13.22
N ASN A 14 38.96 -8.86 -12.67
CA ASN A 14 38.38 -8.78 -11.32
C ASN A 14 37.04 -9.51 -11.19
N LEU A 15 36.17 -9.39 -12.16
CA LEU A 15 34.89 -10.08 -12.15
C LEU A 15 35.02 -11.61 -12.21
N ARG A 16 36.03 -12.13 -12.93
CA ARG A 16 36.33 -13.57 -12.94
C ARG A 16 36.87 -14.07 -11.60
N ALA A 17 37.44 -13.20 -10.78
CA ALA A 17 37.95 -13.52 -9.45
C ALA A 17 36.88 -13.42 -8.34
N LEU A 18 35.69 -12.83 -8.61
CA LEU A 18 34.57 -12.72 -7.65
C LEU A 18 34.15 -14.06 -7.03
N PRO A 19 33.99 -15.16 -7.80
CA PRO A 19 33.61 -16.46 -7.24
C PRO A 19 34.64 -17.05 -6.25
N LEU A 20 35.89 -16.57 -6.27
CA LEU A 20 36.93 -17.02 -5.33
C LEU A 20 36.86 -16.31 -3.96
N ARG A 21 35.97 -15.31 -3.82
CA ARG A 21 35.84 -14.42 -2.65
C ARG A 21 34.41 -14.33 -2.14
N VAL A 22 33.75 -15.50 -2.06
CA VAL A 22 32.31 -15.59 -1.75
C VAL A 22 31.98 -14.95 -0.41
N THR A 23 32.76 -15.22 0.65
CA THR A 23 32.41 -14.81 2.02
C THR A 23 32.26 -13.29 2.20
N PRO A 24 33.24 -12.43 1.87
CA PRO A 24 33.08 -10.99 2.02
C PRO A 24 32.05 -10.40 1.06
N SER A 25 31.95 -10.92 -0.16
CA SER A 25 30.94 -10.48 -1.14
C SER A 25 29.53 -10.81 -0.67
N LEU A 26 29.32 -11.97 -0.04
CA LEU A 26 28.03 -12.40 0.49
C LEU A 26 27.52 -11.48 1.60
N VAL A 27 28.40 -11.03 2.49
CA VAL A 27 28.02 -10.09 3.56
C VAL A 27 27.48 -8.77 2.99
N SER A 28 28.15 -8.21 1.98
CA SER A 28 27.65 -7.01 1.30
C SER A 28 26.33 -7.24 0.58
N VAL A 29 26.21 -8.35 -0.14
CA VAL A 29 24.98 -8.70 -0.88
C VAL A 29 23.81 -8.87 0.09
N ILE A 30 23.98 -9.62 1.19
CA ILE A 30 22.94 -9.84 2.19
C ILE A 30 22.57 -8.52 2.88
N GLY A 31 23.55 -7.70 3.25
CA GLY A 31 23.31 -6.39 3.86
C GLY A 31 22.45 -5.49 2.95
N ILE A 32 22.82 -5.34 1.69
CA ILE A 32 22.08 -4.55 0.71
C ILE A 32 20.69 -5.17 0.43
N ALA A 33 20.62 -6.50 0.28
CA ALA A 33 19.36 -7.20 0.06
C ALA A 33 18.38 -6.99 1.22
N GLY A 34 18.85 -7.03 2.47
CA GLY A 34 18.03 -6.76 3.65
C GLY A 34 17.45 -5.34 3.66
N VAL A 35 18.26 -4.35 3.32
CA VAL A 35 17.79 -2.95 3.23
C VAL A 35 16.72 -2.79 2.13
N VAL A 36 16.97 -3.37 0.95
CA VAL A 36 16.02 -3.31 -0.17
C VAL A 36 14.73 -4.06 0.15
N LEU A 37 14.83 -5.23 0.76
CA LEU A 37 13.68 -6.02 1.22
C LEU A 37 12.77 -5.18 2.13
N ILE A 38 13.33 -4.55 3.17
CA ILE A 38 12.55 -3.75 4.12
C ILE A 38 11.97 -2.50 3.46
N LEU A 39 12.73 -1.83 2.60
CA LEU A 39 12.24 -0.66 1.85
C LEU A 39 11.04 -1.03 0.97
N ILE A 40 11.14 -2.10 0.17
CA ILE A 40 10.05 -2.54 -0.71
C ILE A 40 8.86 -3.03 0.13
N ALA A 41 9.07 -3.76 1.23
CA ALA A 41 8.00 -4.21 2.11
C ALA A 41 7.20 -3.02 2.68
N LEU A 42 7.86 -1.99 3.18
CA LEU A 42 7.19 -0.79 3.69
C LEU A 42 6.43 -0.02 2.60
N LEU A 43 7.05 0.17 1.43
CA LEU A 43 6.40 0.87 0.32
C LEU A 43 5.24 0.07 -0.26
N SER A 44 5.28 -1.27 -0.22
CA SER A 44 4.21 -2.14 -0.70
C SER A 44 2.94 -2.05 0.17
N ILE A 45 3.06 -1.72 1.46
CA ILE A 45 1.93 -1.39 2.34
C ILE A 45 1.19 -0.16 1.80
N SER A 46 1.92 0.92 1.58
CA SER A 46 1.35 2.18 1.08
C SER A 46 0.70 2.00 -0.29
N GLU A 47 1.35 1.25 -1.16
CA GLU A 47 0.85 0.98 -2.52
C GLU A 47 -0.40 0.09 -2.51
N GLY A 48 -0.41 -0.96 -1.68
CA GLY A 48 -1.56 -1.84 -1.51
C GLY A 48 -2.78 -1.09 -0.96
N PHE A 49 -2.60 -0.30 0.09
CA PHE A 49 -3.66 0.52 0.66
C PHE A 49 -4.20 1.55 -0.33
N ARG A 50 -3.31 2.28 -1.02
CA ARG A 50 -3.68 3.24 -2.07
C ARG A 50 -4.51 2.57 -3.17
N ARG A 51 -4.07 1.42 -3.65
CA ARG A 51 -4.79 0.67 -4.70
C ARG A 51 -6.18 0.22 -4.26
N THR A 52 -6.32 -0.27 -3.03
CA THR A 52 -7.64 -0.64 -2.49
C THR A 52 -8.59 0.56 -2.46
N LEU A 53 -8.11 1.73 -2.05
CA LEU A 53 -8.92 2.96 -2.04
C LEU A 53 -9.24 3.46 -3.47
N GLU A 54 -8.30 3.34 -4.40
CA GLU A 54 -8.54 3.71 -5.81
C GLU A 54 -9.56 2.78 -6.50
N LEU A 55 -9.51 1.48 -6.20
CA LEU A 55 -10.50 0.50 -6.69
C LEU A 55 -11.90 0.76 -6.12
N SER A 56 -11.97 1.38 -4.93
CA SER A 56 -13.24 1.78 -4.30
C SER A 56 -13.84 3.04 -4.92
N GLY A 57 -13.06 3.82 -5.68
CA GLY A 57 -13.44 5.15 -6.16
C GLY A 57 -14.06 5.15 -7.55
N SER A 58 -15.29 5.63 -7.66
CA SER A 58 -16.00 5.90 -8.91
C SER A 58 -16.24 7.39 -9.08
N ASP A 59 -16.08 7.92 -10.30
CA ASP A 59 -16.48 9.29 -10.65
C ASP A 59 -17.98 9.40 -10.94
N ARG A 60 -18.69 8.28 -11.04
CA ARG A 60 -20.13 8.21 -11.23
C ARG A 60 -20.92 8.09 -9.94
N VAL A 61 -20.26 7.86 -8.83
CA VAL A 61 -20.90 7.78 -7.51
C VAL A 61 -20.56 9.04 -6.73
N ALA A 62 -21.57 9.77 -6.32
CA ALA A 62 -21.45 10.88 -5.40
C ALA A 62 -21.68 10.40 -3.97
N ILE A 63 -20.84 10.88 -3.06
CA ILE A 63 -20.96 10.72 -1.62
C ILE A 63 -21.34 12.07 -1.05
N VAL A 64 -22.49 12.12 -0.38
CA VAL A 64 -22.99 13.32 0.24
C VAL A 64 -22.83 13.17 1.75
N LEU A 65 -22.06 14.09 2.36
CA LEU A 65 -21.85 14.21 3.79
C LEU A 65 -22.38 15.55 4.28
N ARG A 66 -22.58 15.72 5.57
CA ARG A 66 -22.88 17.00 6.18
C ARG A 66 -21.74 18.00 5.93
N GLY A 67 -22.04 19.28 5.71
CA GLY A 67 -21.12 20.30 5.20
C GLY A 67 -19.80 20.46 5.98
N SER A 68 -19.80 20.21 7.28
CA SER A 68 -18.60 20.28 8.14
C SER A 68 -17.88 18.94 8.31
N SER A 69 -18.42 17.85 7.71
CA SER A 69 -17.91 16.49 7.92
C SER A 69 -17.00 16.05 6.78
N SER A 70 -15.87 15.47 7.15
CA SER A 70 -14.94 14.77 6.24
C SER A 70 -15.03 13.24 6.35
N ALA A 71 -15.78 12.75 7.35
CA ALA A 71 -15.96 11.32 7.63
C ALA A 71 -17.44 11.00 7.87
N GLU A 72 -17.85 9.78 7.52
CA GLU A 72 -19.25 9.33 7.67
C GLU A 72 -19.70 9.34 9.12
N LEU A 73 -18.84 8.93 10.08
CA LEU A 73 -19.17 8.87 11.51
C LEU A 73 -19.53 10.22 12.13
N THR A 74 -19.05 11.33 11.55
CA THR A 74 -19.32 12.69 12.04
C THR A 74 -20.43 13.39 11.27
N SER A 75 -21.01 12.71 10.26
CA SER A 75 -22.09 13.21 9.42
C SER A 75 -23.43 12.71 9.91
N SER A 76 -24.48 13.49 9.72
CA SER A 76 -25.85 13.09 10.04
C SER A 76 -26.87 13.82 9.16
N PHE A 77 -27.81 13.06 8.61
CA PHE A 77 -28.95 13.52 7.82
C PHE A 77 -30.25 13.03 8.41
N SER A 78 -31.30 13.86 8.35
CA SER A 78 -32.66 13.43 8.58
C SER A 78 -33.28 12.81 7.32
N GLN A 79 -34.35 12.06 7.47
CA GLN A 79 -35.14 11.52 6.36
C GLN A 79 -35.58 12.61 5.37
N GLU A 80 -35.97 13.78 5.87
CA GLU A 80 -36.38 14.91 5.03
C GLU A 80 -35.24 15.41 4.13
N GLN A 81 -34.04 15.53 4.67
CA GLN A 81 -32.85 15.93 3.92
C GLN A 81 -32.49 14.89 2.84
N VAL A 82 -32.63 13.59 3.14
CA VAL A 82 -32.43 12.52 2.16
C VAL A 82 -33.43 12.66 1.01
N GLN A 83 -34.70 12.90 1.28
CA GLN A 83 -35.72 13.11 0.26
C GLN A 83 -35.42 14.30 -0.67
N ILE A 84 -34.84 15.38 -0.14
CA ILE A 84 -34.39 16.52 -0.96
C ILE A 84 -33.25 16.09 -1.90
N ILE A 85 -32.30 15.31 -1.39
CA ILE A 85 -31.17 14.81 -2.19
C ILE A 85 -31.65 13.88 -3.30
N GLU A 86 -32.60 13.00 -3.04
CA GLU A 86 -33.19 12.06 -4.02
C GLU A 86 -33.90 12.73 -5.20
N GLN A 87 -34.36 13.98 -4.99
CA GLN A 87 -35.03 14.78 -6.01
C GLN A 87 -34.05 15.58 -6.89
N ALA A 88 -32.75 15.55 -6.59
CA ALA A 88 -31.75 16.32 -7.34
C ALA A 88 -31.60 15.78 -8.78
N PRO A 89 -31.30 16.66 -9.75
CA PRO A 89 -31.08 16.24 -11.13
C PRO A 89 -29.78 15.47 -11.29
N GLY A 90 -29.68 14.66 -12.35
CA GLY A 90 -28.45 13.93 -12.69
C GLY A 90 -28.31 12.57 -12.01
N ILE A 91 -29.27 12.15 -11.20
CA ILE A 91 -29.32 10.83 -10.57
C ILE A 91 -29.74 9.76 -11.57
N ALA A 92 -29.01 8.65 -11.61
CA ALA A 92 -29.40 7.49 -12.39
C ALA A 92 -30.68 6.85 -11.81
N ARG A 93 -31.53 6.31 -12.69
CA ARG A 93 -32.79 5.66 -12.31
C ARG A 93 -32.77 4.23 -12.79
N ASP A 94 -33.24 3.32 -11.96
CA ASP A 94 -33.61 1.97 -12.34
C ASP A 94 -35.16 1.86 -12.50
N GLY A 95 -35.66 0.68 -12.84
CA GLY A 95 -37.10 0.43 -12.95
C GLY A 95 -37.91 0.62 -11.65
N LYS A 96 -37.25 0.94 -10.54
CA LYS A 96 -37.83 1.07 -9.19
C LYS A 96 -37.64 2.46 -8.58
N GLY A 97 -36.93 3.37 -9.25
CA GLY A 97 -36.72 4.75 -8.79
C GLY A 97 -35.31 5.27 -8.95
N PRO A 98 -34.94 6.37 -8.26
CA PRO A 98 -33.58 6.87 -8.23
C PRO A 98 -32.63 5.87 -7.55
N VAL A 99 -31.43 5.72 -8.09
CA VAL A 99 -30.40 4.85 -7.50
C VAL A 99 -29.66 5.65 -6.43
N VAL A 100 -30.27 5.71 -5.26
CA VAL A 100 -29.78 6.39 -4.07
C VAL A 100 -29.80 5.40 -2.92
N SER A 101 -28.81 5.46 -2.03
CA SER A 101 -28.75 4.71 -0.79
C SER A 101 -28.37 5.64 0.36
N ALA A 102 -29.34 5.91 1.22
CA ALA A 102 -29.11 6.55 2.50
C ALA A 102 -28.58 5.49 3.48
N GLU A 103 -27.43 5.73 4.06
CA GLU A 103 -26.69 4.70 4.79
C GLU A 103 -26.36 5.14 6.21
N LEU A 104 -26.47 4.18 7.12
CA LEU A 104 -26.01 4.32 8.51
C LEU A 104 -24.72 3.56 8.68
N TYR A 105 -23.71 4.20 9.26
CA TYR A 105 -22.41 3.62 9.49
C TYR A 105 -22.10 3.54 10.99
N THR A 106 -21.72 2.37 11.46
CA THR A 106 -21.31 2.13 12.84
C THR A 106 -20.20 1.09 12.88
N THR A 107 -19.73 0.74 14.07
CA THR A 107 -18.69 -0.26 14.26
C THR A 107 -19.15 -1.33 15.21
N VAL A 108 -18.65 -2.56 15.01
CA VAL A 108 -18.82 -3.68 15.93
C VAL A 108 -17.45 -4.29 16.25
N ASP A 109 -17.31 -4.76 17.47
CA ASP A 109 -16.11 -5.47 17.88
C ASP A 109 -16.14 -6.91 17.35
N GLN A 110 -15.13 -7.26 16.59
CA GLN A 110 -14.96 -8.60 16.05
C GLN A 110 -13.50 -9.05 16.17
N PRO A 111 -13.20 -10.24 16.71
CA PRO A 111 -11.83 -10.70 16.84
C PRO A 111 -11.14 -10.93 15.50
N LYS A 112 -9.88 -10.55 15.39
CA LYS A 112 -9.04 -10.89 14.23
C LYS A 112 -8.77 -12.40 14.20
N ARG A 113 -8.79 -12.99 13.01
CA ARG A 113 -8.55 -14.43 12.82
C ARG A 113 -7.12 -14.83 13.19
N THR A 114 -6.14 -13.97 12.95
CA THR A 114 -4.72 -14.26 13.15
C THR A 114 -4.26 -14.10 14.59
N THR A 115 -4.77 -13.08 15.31
CA THR A 115 -4.27 -12.70 16.63
C THR A 115 -5.30 -12.91 17.76
N GLY A 116 -6.57 -13.11 17.42
CA GLY A 116 -7.67 -13.15 18.39
C GLY A 116 -7.97 -11.80 19.07
N THR A 117 -7.23 -10.73 18.75
CA THR A 117 -7.46 -9.41 19.32
C THR A 117 -8.73 -8.77 18.75
N ALA A 118 -9.48 -8.06 19.59
CA ALA A 118 -10.66 -7.31 19.16
C ALA A 118 -10.26 -6.24 18.12
N ALA A 119 -11.09 -6.06 17.12
CA ALA A 119 -10.93 -5.07 16.07
C ALA A 119 -12.29 -4.46 15.70
N ASN A 120 -12.33 -3.16 15.46
CA ASN A 120 -13.51 -2.44 15.02
C ASN A 120 -13.86 -2.81 13.58
N ALA A 121 -14.82 -3.68 13.37
CA ALA A 121 -15.35 -4.02 12.06
C ALA A 121 -16.38 -2.96 11.62
N PRO A 122 -16.30 -2.44 10.39
CA PRO A 122 -17.30 -1.53 9.86
C PRO A 122 -18.64 -2.25 9.70
N PHE A 123 -19.70 -1.67 10.24
CA PHE A 123 -21.06 -2.20 10.14
C PHE A 123 -21.95 -1.15 9.52
N ARG A 124 -22.46 -1.45 8.33
CA ARG A 124 -23.21 -0.52 7.50
C ARG A 124 -24.64 -0.99 7.28
N GLY A 125 -25.60 -0.11 7.57
CA GLY A 125 -26.96 -0.25 7.14
C GLY A 125 -27.13 0.39 5.77
N ILE A 126 -27.59 -0.35 4.78
CA ILE A 126 -27.80 0.10 3.41
C ILE A 126 -29.27 -0.03 3.02
N GLU A 127 -29.70 0.82 2.12
CA GLU A 127 -30.99 0.66 1.47
C GLU A 127 -30.92 -0.35 0.30
N ARG A 128 -32.07 -0.67 -0.27
CA ARG A 128 -32.19 -1.61 -1.38
C ARG A 128 -31.33 -1.27 -2.59
N ALA A 129 -31.14 0.02 -2.87
CA ALA A 129 -30.30 0.49 -3.95
C ALA A 129 -28.79 0.47 -3.63
N GLY A 130 -28.41 0.24 -2.38
CA GLY A 130 -27.02 0.23 -1.92
C GLY A 130 -26.06 -0.60 -2.75
N PRO A 131 -26.36 -1.86 -3.08
CA PRO A 131 -25.51 -2.68 -3.95
C PRO A 131 -25.31 -2.07 -5.36
N HIS A 132 -26.32 -1.37 -5.90
CA HIS A 132 -26.23 -0.75 -7.23
C HIS A 132 -25.35 0.53 -7.26
N THR A 133 -25.02 1.07 -6.10
CA THR A 133 -24.06 2.19 -5.98
C THR A 133 -22.61 1.70 -5.87
N ARG A 134 -22.35 0.39 -5.91
CA ARG A 134 -21.03 -0.23 -5.91
C ARG A 134 -20.73 -0.80 -7.29
N ALA A 135 -19.52 -0.51 -7.80
CA ALA A 135 -19.21 -0.78 -9.20
C ALA A 135 -19.08 -2.28 -9.53
N HIS A 136 -18.62 -3.08 -8.56
CA HIS A 136 -18.27 -4.48 -8.78
C HIS A 136 -18.95 -5.42 -7.79
N PHE A 137 -20.04 -4.99 -7.16
CA PHE A 137 -20.76 -5.81 -6.19
C PHE A 137 -21.24 -7.13 -6.81
N ALA A 138 -20.89 -8.23 -6.16
CA ALA A 138 -21.39 -9.57 -6.49
C ALA A 138 -21.50 -10.42 -5.23
N LEU A 139 -22.58 -11.18 -5.09
CA LEU A 139 -22.68 -12.21 -4.06
C LEU A 139 -21.88 -13.43 -4.49
N ILE A 140 -20.97 -13.89 -3.64
CA ILE A 140 -20.11 -15.06 -3.87
C ILE A 140 -20.58 -16.29 -3.10
N ALA A 141 -21.35 -16.10 -2.03
CA ALA A 141 -21.96 -17.20 -1.27
C ALA A 141 -23.25 -16.74 -0.58
N GLY A 142 -24.21 -17.65 -0.43
CA GLY A 142 -25.46 -17.40 0.26
C GLY A 142 -26.43 -16.52 -0.54
N ARG A 143 -27.09 -15.60 0.16
CA ARG A 143 -28.11 -14.67 -0.40
C ARG A 143 -28.02 -13.29 0.23
N MET A 144 -28.71 -12.33 -0.37
CA MET A 144 -28.91 -11.00 0.21
C MET A 144 -29.75 -11.09 1.49
N PHE A 145 -29.53 -10.19 2.44
CA PHE A 145 -30.36 -10.05 3.63
C PHE A 145 -31.79 -9.64 3.27
N ALA A 146 -32.76 -10.08 4.07
CA ALA A 146 -34.15 -9.69 3.92
C ALA A 146 -34.42 -8.41 4.74
N THR A 147 -35.22 -7.51 4.17
CA THR A 147 -35.67 -6.28 4.82
C THR A 147 -36.38 -6.58 6.14
N GLY A 148 -36.09 -5.80 7.18
CA GLY A 148 -36.71 -5.92 8.49
C GLY A 148 -36.25 -7.11 9.33
N ARG A 149 -35.16 -7.79 8.96
CA ARG A 149 -34.61 -8.94 9.70
C ARG A 149 -33.19 -8.66 10.17
N TYR A 150 -32.81 -9.23 11.30
CA TYR A 150 -31.43 -9.24 11.81
C TYR A 150 -30.55 -10.21 11.00
N GLU A 151 -30.43 -9.90 9.71
CA GLU A 151 -29.62 -10.64 8.77
C GLU A 151 -28.51 -9.73 8.23
N VAL A 152 -27.35 -10.31 8.02
CA VAL A 152 -26.18 -9.58 7.50
C VAL A 152 -25.56 -10.34 6.35
N ILE A 153 -24.94 -9.60 5.45
CA ILE A 153 -23.94 -10.13 4.51
C ILE A 153 -22.58 -9.56 4.86
N VAL A 154 -21.55 -10.33 4.62
CA VAL A 154 -20.17 -10.00 5.00
C VAL A 154 -19.32 -9.84 3.76
N GLY A 155 -18.51 -8.81 3.72
CA GLY A 155 -17.52 -8.64 2.66
C GLY A 155 -16.43 -9.71 2.72
N HIS A 156 -15.95 -10.13 1.57
CA HIS A 156 -14.95 -11.20 1.45
C HIS A 156 -13.70 -10.94 2.29
N SER A 157 -13.16 -9.73 2.25
CA SER A 157 -11.99 -9.35 3.05
C SER A 157 -12.26 -9.37 4.55
N ALA A 158 -13.48 -8.97 4.99
CA ALA A 158 -13.88 -9.09 6.39
C ALA A 158 -13.99 -10.56 6.82
N ALA A 159 -14.58 -11.42 6.00
CA ALA A 159 -14.69 -12.86 6.26
C ALA A 159 -13.31 -13.55 6.36
N GLN A 160 -12.32 -13.09 5.62
CA GLN A 160 -10.95 -13.61 5.66
C GLN A 160 -10.15 -13.12 6.88
N THR A 161 -10.31 -11.87 7.27
CA THR A 161 -9.48 -11.23 8.30
C THR A 161 -10.06 -11.33 9.71
N LEU A 162 -11.39 -11.41 9.83
CA LEU A 162 -12.11 -11.50 11.10
C LEU A 162 -12.61 -12.92 11.35
N SER A 163 -12.64 -13.33 12.63
CA SER A 163 -13.09 -14.68 13.00
C SER A 163 -14.61 -14.74 13.13
N GLY A 164 -15.19 -15.93 12.91
CA GLY A 164 -16.60 -16.18 13.17
C GLY A 164 -17.59 -15.69 12.12
N LEU A 165 -17.13 -15.05 11.03
CA LEU A 165 -17.96 -14.44 10.01
C LEU A 165 -18.25 -15.38 8.81
N ALA A 166 -18.63 -16.63 9.07
CA ALA A 166 -19.00 -17.58 8.02
C ALA A 166 -20.51 -17.58 7.77
N VAL A 167 -20.92 -17.77 6.52
CA VAL A 167 -22.35 -17.90 6.14
C VAL A 167 -23.01 -19.01 6.94
N GLY A 168 -24.21 -18.72 7.45
CA GLY A 168 -25.01 -19.60 8.30
C GLY A 168 -24.76 -19.43 9.81
N ARG A 169 -23.68 -18.75 10.23
CA ARG A 169 -23.43 -18.47 11.65
C ARG A 169 -24.32 -17.34 12.16
N VAL A 170 -24.51 -17.36 13.48
CA VAL A 170 -25.14 -16.28 14.24
C VAL A 170 -24.06 -15.64 15.10
N VAL A 171 -24.01 -14.33 15.10
CA VAL A 171 -23.08 -13.50 15.88
C VAL A 171 -23.88 -12.53 16.73
N LYS A 172 -23.38 -12.22 17.91
CA LYS A 172 -24.02 -11.27 18.82
C LYS A 172 -23.24 -9.94 18.79
N TRP A 173 -23.91 -8.87 18.31
CA TRP A 173 -23.38 -7.52 18.39
C TRP A 173 -24.38 -6.62 19.12
N GLY A 174 -23.90 -5.94 20.14
CA GLY A 174 -24.77 -5.21 21.06
C GLY A 174 -25.75 -6.16 21.78
N ASN A 175 -27.02 -5.81 21.76
CA ASN A 175 -28.09 -6.60 22.37
C ASN A 175 -28.77 -7.58 21.39
N ASN A 176 -28.36 -7.61 20.12
CA ASN A 176 -29.05 -8.35 19.07
C ASN A 176 -28.19 -9.51 18.53
N GLU A 177 -28.87 -10.57 18.10
CA GLU A 177 -28.29 -11.69 17.39
C GLU A 177 -28.49 -11.50 15.88
N TRP A 178 -27.38 -11.56 15.13
CA TRP A 178 -27.35 -11.34 13.69
C TRP A 178 -26.98 -12.62 12.97
N ARG A 179 -27.81 -13.00 11.99
CA ARG A 179 -27.54 -14.18 11.17
C ARG A 179 -26.77 -13.77 9.90
N ILE A 180 -25.63 -14.39 9.68
CA ILE A 180 -24.86 -14.21 8.44
C ILE A 180 -25.51 -15.04 7.34
N VAL A 181 -26.06 -14.39 6.32
CA VAL A 181 -26.83 -15.05 5.26
C VAL A 181 -26.13 -15.02 3.91
N GLY A 182 -25.09 -14.23 3.74
CA GLY A 182 -24.33 -14.16 2.51
C GLY A 182 -22.94 -13.57 2.69
N GLU A 183 -22.13 -13.78 1.65
CA GLU A 183 -20.81 -13.19 1.50
C GLU A 183 -20.74 -12.51 0.13
N PHE A 184 -20.14 -11.33 0.07
CA PHE A 184 -20.04 -10.54 -1.15
C PHE A 184 -18.61 -10.09 -1.45
N THR A 185 -18.36 -9.81 -2.73
CA THR A 185 -17.16 -9.14 -3.22
C THR A 185 -17.53 -7.82 -3.91
N ASP A 186 -16.58 -6.90 -3.98
CA ASP A 186 -16.69 -5.63 -4.69
C ASP A 186 -15.35 -5.26 -5.35
N GLY A 187 -14.71 -6.26 -6.01
CA GLY A 187 -13.48 -6.07 -6.78
C GLY A 187 -12.25 -5.68 -5.96
N GLY A 188 -12.19 -6.05 -4.67
CA GLY A 188 -11.10 -5.68 -3.76
C GLY A 188 -11.20 -4.26 -3.19
N SER A 189 -12.38 -3.66 -3.24
CA SER A 189 -12.68 -2.34 -2.68
C SER A 189 -12.73 -2.34 -1.15
N VAL A 190 -12.78 -1.15 -0.54
CA VAL A 190 -12.96 -0.98 0.92
C VAL A 190 -14.26 -1.63 1.40
N SER A 191 -15.31 -1.64 0.57
CA SER A 191 -16.60 -2.26 0.88
C SER A 191 -16.46 -3.74 1.29
N GLU A 192 -15.47 -4.46 0.77
CA GLU A 192 -15.22 -5.86 1.16
C GLU A 192 -14.75 -6.04 2.61
N SER A 193 -14.33 -4.96 3.27
CA SER A 193 -14.00 -4.98 4.70
C SER A 193 -15.21 -4.76 5.60
N GLU A 194 -16.40 -4.50 5.02
CA GLU A 194 -17.60 -4.13 5.75
C GLU A 194 -18.56 -5.31 5.97
N ILE A 195 -19.46 -5.12 6.93
CA ILE A 195 -20.62 -5.99 7.19
C ILE A 195 -21.85 -5.17 6.84
N TRP A 196 -22.76 -5.71 6.03
CA TRP A 196 -23.94 -4.97 5.58
C TRP A 196 -25.23 -5.59 6.06
N THR A 197 -26.19 -4.73 6.40
CA THR A 197 -27.56 -5.07 6.79
C THR A 197 -28.56 -4.06 6.26
N ASP A 198 -29.84 -4.28 6.52
CA ASP A 198 -30.89 -3.30 6.30
C ASP A 198 -30.69 -2.06 7.18
N VAL A 199 -30.78 -0.88 6.60
CA VAL A 199 -30.53 0.38 7.30
C VAL A 199 -31.53 0.61 8.46
N HIS A 200 -32.82 0.27 8.25
CA HIS A 200 -33.85 0.47 9.27
C HIS A 200 -33.69 -0.49 10.45
N VAL A 201 -33.23 -1.72 10.19
CA VAL A 201 -32.89 -2.67 11.24
C VAL A 201 -31.71 -2.15 12.04
N LEU A 202 -30.67 -1.61 11.37
CA LEU A 202 -29.52 -1.06 12.05
C LEU A 202 -29.87 0.20 12.88
N GLN A 203 -30.69 1.10 12.32
CA GLN A 203 -31.21 2.27 13.05
C GLN A 203 -31.92 1.86 14.35
N SER A 204 -32.81 0.89 14.24
CA SER A 204 -33.55 0.35 15.41
C SER A 204 -32.60 -0.31 16.42
N ALA A 205 -31.68 -1.16 15.97
CA ALA A 205 -30.75 -1.89 16.83
C ALA A 205 -29.81 -0.99 17.64
N TYR A 206 -29.46 0.18 17.10
CA TYR A 206 -28.53 1.13 17.71
C TYR A 206 -29.22 2.43 18.20
N SER A 207 -30.56 2.45 18.24
CA SER A 207 -31.37 3.59 18.72
C SER A 207 -31.00 4.89 18.02
N ARG A 208 -30.80 4.85 16.68
CA ARG A 208 -30.41 6.01 15.86
C ARG A 208 -31.60 6.80 15.30
N GLY A 209 -32.85 6.37 15.56
CA GLY A 209 -34.03 6.96 14.95
C GLY A 209 -33.97 6.90 13.43
N ASP A 210 -34.54 7.90 12.75
CA ASP A 210 -34.53 8.00 11.26
C ASP A 210 -33.35 8.84 10.77
N THR A 211 -32.14 8.60 11.31
CA THR A 211 -30.94 9.33 10.91
C THR A 211 -30.03 8.49 10.03
N TYR A 212 -29.39 9.15 9.08
CA TYR A 212 -28.42 8.57 8.16
C TYR A 212 -27.11 9.34 8.26
N GLN A 213 -26.00 8.73 7.95
CA GLN A 213 -24.70 9.38 8.02
C GLN A 213 -24.15 9.77 6.67
N THR A 214 -24.49 9.02 5.64
CA THR A 214 -24.07 9.32 4.26
C THR A 214 -25.18 9.01 3.29
N VAL A 215 -25.22 9.74 2.18
CA VAL A 215 -26.09 9.42 1.06
C VAL A 215 -25.23 9.13 -0.15
N ARG A 216 -25.31 7.91 -0.64
CA ARG A 216 -24.60 7.48 -1.86
C ARG A 216 -25.55 7.56 -3.04
N VAL A 217 -25.09 8.20 -4.10
CA VAL A 217 -25.91 8.50 -5.26
C VAL A 217 -25.20 8.05 -6.53
N LEU A 218 -25.84 7.17 -7.30
CA LEU A 218 -25.33 6.85 -8.63
C LEU A 218 -25.81 7.91 -9.64
N LEU A 219 -24.86 8.57 -10.29
CA LEU A 219 -25.13 9.58 -11.30
C LEU A 219 -25.26 8.94 -12.69
N THR A 220 -26.00 9.61 -13.58
CA THR A 220 -26.13 9.20 -14.98
C THR A 220 -24.81 9.17 -15.72
N GLY A 221 -23.84 10.00 -15.30
CA GLY A 221 -22.47 10.03 -15.81
C GLY A 221 -21.60 10.93 -14.94
N ALA A 222 -20.28 10.83 -15.10
CA ALA A 222 -19.33 11.70 -14.38
C ALA A 222 -19.54 13.20 -14.67
N ALA A 223 -19.98 13.54 -15.90
CA ALA A 223 -20.30 14.92 -16.28
C ALA A 223 -21.47 15.53 -15.48
N SER A 224 -22.36 14.70 -14.93
CA SER A 224 -23.49 15.18 -14.13
C SER A 224 -23.10 15.62 -12.71
N PHE A 225 -21.89 15.28 -12.25
CA PHE A 225 -21.44 15.57 -10.88
C PHE A 225 -21.44 17.06 -10.57
N GLY A 226 -20.93 17.91 -11.46
CA GLY A 226 -20.86 19.35 -11.25
C GLY A 226 -22.23 19.98 -10.99
N ALA A 227 -23.19 19.71 -11.85
CA ALA A 227 -24.56 20.21 -11.72
C ALA A 227 -25.27 19.63 -10.47
N PHE A 228 -25.07 18.35 -10.16
CA PHE A 228 -25.59 17.72 -8.96
C PHE A 228 -25.04 18.40 -7.68
N LYS A 229 -23.71 18.57 -7.61
CA LYS A 229 -23.04 19.24 -6.49
C LYS A 229 -23.54 20.67 -6.31
N GLU A 230 -23.58 21.45 -7.38
CA GLU A 230 -24.03 22.85 -7.36
C GLU A 230 -25.47 22.95 -6.87
N ARG A 231 -26.35 22.08 -7.35
CA ARG A 231 -27.77 22.05 -6.95
C ARG A 231 -27.93 21.82 -5.45
N LEU A 232 -27.18 20.84 -4.88
CA LEU A 232 -27.28 20.53 -3.44
C LEU A 232 -26.61 21.58 -2.57
N THR A 233 -25.48 22.13 -3.01
CA THR A 233 -24.74 23.15 -2.23
C THR A 233 -25.48 24.48 -2.15
N ASN A 234 -26.26 24.80 -3.18
CA ASN A 234 -27.03 26.04 -3.25
C ASN A 234 -28.45 25.91 -2.62
N ASP A 235 -28.86 24.72 -2.17
CA ASP A 235 -30.14 24.54 -1.50
C ASP A 235 -30.05 24.99 -0.04
N PRO A 236 -30.79 26.05 0.38
CA PRO A 236 -30.66 26.60 1.72
C PRO A 236 -31.12 25.67 2.85
N ARG A 237 -31.85 24.60 2.51
CA ARG A 237 -32.30 23.56 3.46
C ARG A 237 -31.22 22.53 3.76
N LEU A 238 -30.13 22.51 2.97
CA LEU A 238 -29.06 21.57 3.06
C LEU A 238 -27.73 22.27 3.42
N SER A 239 -26.98 21.66 4.31
CA SER A 239 -25.57 21.99 4.52
C SER A 239 -24.77 20.73 4.22
N VAL A 240 -24.26 20.64 3.00
CA VAL A 240 -23.66 19.40 2.49
C VAL A 240 -22.26 19.61 1.95
N ASN A 241 -21.45 18.55 2.09
CA ASN A 241 -20.19 18.35 1.40
C ASN A 241 -20.40 17.23 0.39
N VAL A 242 -20.34 17.56 -0.90
CA VAL A 242 -20.56 16.62 -2.00
C VAL A 242 -19.23 16.32 -2.66
N LEU A 243 -18.84 15.05 -2.62
CA LEU A 243 -17.58 14.53 -3.18
C LEU A 243 -17.90 13.41 -4.16
N THR A 244 -17.04 13.21 -5.16
CA THR A 244 -17.04 11.93 -5.86
C THR A 244 -16.53 10.85 -4.91
N GLU A 245 -16.92 9.61 -5.12
CA GLU A 245 -16.41 8.49 -4.33
C GLU A 245 -14.89 8.39 -4.42
N ARG A 246 -14.32 8.70 -5.59
CA ARG A 246 -12.87 8.78 -5.81
C ARG A 246 -12.21 9.85 -4.93
N GLU A 247 -12.77 11.07 -4.88
CA GLU A 247 -12.26 12.15 -4.03
C GLU A 247 -12.33 11.78 -2.55
N PHE A 248 -13.44 11.17 -2.13
CA PHE A 248 -13.65 10.73 -0.75
C PHE A 248 -12.59 9.73 -0.29
N TYR A 249 -12.35 8.67 -1.08
CA TYR A 249 -11.35 7.68 -0.72
C TYR A 249 -9.91 8.18 -0.92
N ALA A 250 -9.66 9.02 -1.94
CA ALA A 250 -8.36 9.63 -2.13
C ALA A 250 -7.95 10.48 -0.90
N ALA A 251 -8.88 11.29 -0.36
CA ALA A 251 -8.63 12.07 0.84
C ALA A 251 -8.27 11.19 2.06
N GLN A 252 -8.88 10.01 2.19
CA GLN A 252 -8.57 9.07 3.28
C GLN A 252 -7.19 8.43 3.14
N SER A 253 -6.68 8.28 1.91
CA SER A 253 -5.38 7.65 1.65
C SER A 253 -4.19 8.54 2.03
N VAL A 254 -4.35 9.86 1.99
CA VAL A 254 -3.25 10.82 2.12
C VAL A 254 -2.51 10.69 3.44
N LEU A 255 -3.23 10.62 4.57
CA LEU A 255 -2.61 10.56 5.88
C LEU A 255 -1.76 9.29 6.06
N LEU A 256 -2.34 8.11 5.82
CA LEU A 256 -1.64 6.84 6.00
C LEU A 256 -0.46 6.73 5.02
N SER A 257 -0.67 7.06 3.75
CA SER A 257 0.39 6.99 2.75
C SER A 257 1.55 7.94 3.06
N THR A 258 1.27 9.13 3.58
CA THR A 258 2.30 10.10 4.00
C THR A 258 3.08 9.59 5.20
N LEU A 259 2.40 9.06 6.22
CA LEU A 259 3.05 8.48 7.41
C LEU A 259 3.92 7.27 7.05
N VAL A 260 3.39 6.33 6.27
CA VAL A 260 4.13 5.11 5.87
C VAL A 260 5.33 5.46 4.98
N ARG A 261 5.16 6.37 4.01
CA ARG A 261 6.28 6.82 3.16
C ARG A 261 7.32 7.57 3.97
N GLY A 262 6.91 8.47 4.87
CA GLY A 262 7.81 9.21 5.75
C GLY A 262 8.63 8.27 6.65
N ALA A 263 7.97 7.40 7.39
CA ALA A 263 8.63 6.40 8.23
C ALA A 263 9.53 5.46 7.41
N GLY A 264 9.05 4.99 6.25
CA GLY A 264 9.83 4.15 5.35
C GLY A 264 11.08 4.84 4.82
N THR A 265 11.00 6.14 4.49
CA THR A 265 12.16 6.93 4.04
C THR A 265 13.19 7.09 5.17
N VAL A 266 12.75 7.41 6.38
CA VAL A 266 13.66 7.53 7.54
C VAL A 266 14.35 6.20 7.83
N LEU A 267 13.62 5.10 7.86
CA LEU A 267 14.18 3.76 8.07
C LEU A 267 15.15 3.38 6.94
N ALA A 268 14.80 3.64 5.69
CA ALA A 268 15.67 3.38 4.56
C ALA A 268 17.00 4.15 4.68
N LEU A 269 16.94 5.44 5.05
CA LEU A 269 18.14 6.25 5.25
C LEU A 269 19.02 5.70 6.38
N LEU A 270 18.44 5.37 7.54
CA LEU A 270 19.20 4.81 8.68
C LEU A 270 19.84 3.47 8.33
N MET A 271 19.08 2.56 7.72
CA MET A 271 19.61 1.26 7.28
C MET A 271 20.61 1.43 6.14
N GLY A 272 20.37 2.38 5.23
CA GLY A 272 21.28 2.72 4.14
C GLY A 272 22.65 3.16 4.64
N VAL A 273 22.70 3.98 5.69
CA VAL A 273 23.97 4.34 6.35
C VAL A 273 24.72 3.10 6.85
N GLY A 274 24.01 2.18 7.53
CA GLY A 274 24.61 0.90 7.97
C GLY A 274 25.13 0.06 6.80
N ALA A 275 24.36 -0.04 5.72
CA ALA A 275 24.76 -0.77 4.51
C ALA A 275 25.98 -0.15 3.82
N VAL A 276 26.06 1.19 3.76
CA VAL A 276 27.23 1.91 3.22
C VAL A 276 28.48 1.60 4.06
N PHE A 277 28.41 1.63 5.40
CA PHE A 277 29.54 1.27 6.24
C PHE A 277 29.95 -0.21 6.06
N GLY A 278 28.99 -1.12 5.95
CA GLY A 278 29.25 -2.52 5.62
C GLY A 278 29.94 -2.69 4.27
N ALA A 279 29.47 -2.01 3.24
CA ALA A 279 30.07 -2.01 1.91
C ALA A 279 31.46 -1.39 1.90
N LEU A 280 31.67 -0.26 2.59
CA LEU A 280 32.98 0.37 2.77
C LEU A 280 33.98 -0.61 3.40
N ASN A 281 33.63 -1.25 4.53
CA ASN A 281 34.49 -2.20 5.22
C ASN A 281 34.86 -3.38 4.32
N THR A 282 33.89 -3.94 3.63
CA THR A 282 34.09 -5.08 2.70
C THR A 282 34.97 -4.68 1.52
N MET A 283 34.70 -3.52 0.91
CA MET A 283 35.50 -3.05 -0.23
C MET A 283 36.92 -2.66 0.16
N TYR A 284 37.14 -2.04 1.33
CA TYR A 284 38.50 -1.77 1.82
C TYR A 284 39.26 -3.07 2.07
N SER A 285 38.63 -4.08 2.66
CA SER A 285 39.24 -5.40 2.87
C SER A 285 39.55 -6.09 1.55
N ALA A 286 38.68 -6.01 0.55
CA ALA A 286 38.91 -6.54 -0.78
C ALA A 286 40.07 -5.86 -1.51
N VAL A 287 40.19 -4.52 -1.40
CA VAL A 287 41.34 -3.75 -1.96
C VAL A 287 42.62 -4.07 -1.24
N ALA A 288 42.59 -4.22 0.07
CA ALA A 288 43.79 -4.59 0.88
C ALA A 288 44.33 -5.96 0.49
N ALA A 289 43.47 -6.97 0.36
CA ALA A 289 43.81 -8.32 -0.06
C ALA A 289 44.43 -8.38 -1.48
N ARG A 290 44.20 -7.38 -2.32
CA ARG A 290 44.73 -7.27 -3.71
C ARG A 290 45.85 -6.25 -3.83
N SER A 291 46.38 -5.76 -2.73
CA SER A 291 47.35 -4.65 -2.80
C SER A 291 48.54 -4.93 -3.70
N THR A 292 49.07 -6.17 -3.69
CA THR A 292 50.19 -6.61 -4.52
C THR A 292 49.81 -6.72 -5.99
N GLU A 293 48.62 -7.26 -6.31
CA GLU A 293 48.10 -7.35 -7.67
C GLU A 293 47.92 -5.95 -8.29
N ILE A 294 47.29 -5.04 -7.52
CA ILE A 294 47.10 -3.64 -7.93
C ILE A 294 48.45 -2.94 -8.16
N ALA A 295 49.41 -3.13 -7.26
CA ALA A 295 50.76 -2.55 -7.40
C ALA A 295 51.47 -3.08 -8.65
N THR A 296 51.37 -4.40 -8.93
CA THR A 296 51.94 -5.03 -10.14
C THR A 296 51.32 -4.48 -11.42
N LEU A 297 50.02 -4.38 -11.49
CA LEU A 297 49.31 -3.78 -12.65
C LEU A 297 49.76 -2.34 -12.87
N ARG A 298 49.91 -1.56 -11.80
CA ARG A 298 50.37 -0.16 -11.91
C ARG A 298 51.86 -0.07 -12.31
N ALA A 299 52.71 -0.99 -11.85
CA ALA A 299 54.11 -1.09 -12.28
C ALA A 299 54.20 -1.44 -13.79
N LEU A 300 53.28 -2.26 -14.31
CA LEU A 300 53.17 -2.56 -15.75
C LEU A 300 52.62 -1.40 -16.62
N GLY A 301 52.30 -0.25 -16.01
CA GLY A 301 51.85 0.95 -16.72
C GLY A 301 50.33 1.12 -16.83
N PHE A 302 49.53 0.34 -16.06
CA PHE A 302 48.10 0.59 -15.93
C PHE A 302 47.85 1.83 -15.07
N GLY A 303 46.97 2.75 -15.55
CA GLY A 303 46.63 3.96 -14.81
C GLY A 303 45.84 3.70 -13.55
N GLY A 304 45.75 4.68 -12.63
CA GLY A 304 44.89 4.58 -11.43
C GLY A 304 43.39 4.54 -11.78
N LEU A 305 42.97 5.24 -12.85
CA LEU A 305 41.56 5.28 -13.29
C LEU A 305 41.00 3.89 -13.66
N PRO A 306 41.67 3.04 -14.46
CA PRO A 306 41.25 1.67 -14.71
C PRO A 306 41.06 0.83 -13.42
N VAL A 307 41.91 1.01 -12.43
CA VAL A 307 41.80 0.33 -11.13
C VAL A 307 40.58 0.84 -10.37
N ALA A 308 40.37 2.16 -10.29
CA ALA A 308 39.20 2.72 -9.61
C ALA A 308 37.88 2.26 -10.24
N VAL A 309 37.77 2.31 -11.57
CA VAL A 309 36.59 1.86 -12.30
C VAL A 309 36.33 0.38 -12.06
N SER A 310 37.35 -0.44 -12.02
CA SER A 310 37.22 -1.88 -11.77
C SER A 310 36.67 -2.17 -10.37
N VAL A 311 37.18 -1.50 -9.32
CA VAL A 311 36.70 -1.64 -7.94
C VAL A 311 35.26 -1.14 -7.83
N LEU A 312 34.94 -0.02 -8.45
CA LEU A 312 33.58 0.54 -8.46
C LEU A 312 32.59 -0.36 -9.19
N SER A 313 33.00 -0.96 -10.31
CA SER A 313 32.17 -1.92 -11.05
C SER A 313 31.89 -3.17 -10.22
N GLU A 314 32.85 -3.65 -9.44
CA GLU A 314 32.64 -4.75 -8.49
C GLU A 314 31.59 -4.40 -7.43
N ALA A 315 31.69 -3.21 -6.82
CA ALA A 315 30.72 -2.73 -5.85
C ALA A 315 29.30 -2.62 -6.45
N LEU A 316 29.20 -2.06 -7.68
CA LEU A 316 27.90 -1.92 -8.37
C LEU A 316 27.27 -3.27 -8.72
N ILE A 317 28.07 -4.26 -9.11
CA ILE A 317 27.57 -5.61 -9.39
C ILE A 317 27.04 -6.26 -8.09
N LEU A 318 27.78 -6.15 -6.99
CA LEU A 318 27.33 -6.66 -5.69
C LEU A 318 26.05 -5.93 -5.23
N GLY A 319 25.96 -4.62 -5.47
CA GLY A 319 24.78 -3.83 -5.20
C GLY A 319 23.58 -4.25 -6.07
N LEU A 320 23.82 -4.51 -7.34
CA LEU A 320 22.78 -5.00 -8.26
C LEU A 320 22.26 -6.39 -7.83
N VAL A 321 23.15 -7.30 -7.54
CA VAL A 321 22.80 -8.66 -7.07
C VAL A 321 22.01 -8.58 -5.76
N GLY A 322 22.50 -7.79 -4.77
CA GLY A 322 21.81 -7.56 -3.52
C GLY A 322 20.43 -6.92 -3.72
N GLY A 323 20.35 -5.91 -4.59
CA GLY A 323 19.09 -5.24 -4.94
C GLY A 323 18.07 -6.17 -5.56
N VAL A 324 18.48 -6.97 -6.55
CA VAL A 324 17.61 -7.95 -7.22
C VAL A 324 17.17 -9.05 -6.25
N LEU A 325 18.09 -9.59 -5.43
CA LEU A 325 17.75 -10.60 -4.43
C LEU A 325 16.78 -10.05 -3.38
N GLY A 326 17.03 -8.85 -2.84
CA GLY A 326 16.15 -8.21 -1.88
C GLY A 326 14.76 -7.95 -2.47
N ALA A 327 14.69 -7.49 -3.72
CA ALA A 327 13.42 -7.28 -4.43
C ALA A 327 12.68 -8.59 -4.73
N ALA A 328 13.40 -9.65 -5.10
CA ALA A 328 12.81 -10.97 -5.34
C ALA A 328 12.21 -11.56 -4.06
N VAL A 329 12.94 -11.48 -2.94
CA VAL A 329 12.44 -11.94 -1.63
C VAL A 329 11.23 -11.09 -1.19
N ALA A 330 11.27 -9.78 -1.41
CA ALA A 330 10.14 -8.90 -1.12
C ALA A 330 8.89 -9.28 -1.95
N TYR A 331 9.06 -9.53 -3.23
CA TYR A 331 7.97 -9.94 -4.11
C TYR A 331 7.36 -11.28 -3.69
N LEU A 332 8.19 -12.30 -3.50
CA LEU A 332 7.72 -13.64 -3.13
C LEU A 332 7.09 -13.70 -1.72
N GLY A 333 7.57 -12.87 -0.80
CA GLY A 333 7.11 -12.89 0.59
C GLY A 333 5.93 -11.97 0.88
N PHE A 334 5.78 -10.88 0.13
CA PHE A 334 4.79 -9.85 0.48
C PHE A 334 3.72 -9.62 -0.59
N ASP A 335 3.97 -9.85 -1.89
CA ASP A 335 2.95 -9.57 -2.91
C ASP A 335 1.71 -10.43 -2.70
N GLY A 336 0.55 -9.79 -2.59
CA GLY A 336 -0.73 -10.46 -2.32
C GLY A 336 -1.00 -10.83 -0.86
N LEU A 337 -0.05 -10.60 0.07
CA LEU A 337 -0.27 -10.86 1.49
C LEU A 337 -1.37 -9.93 2.02
N GLN A 338 -2.46 -10.51 2.49
CA GLN A 338 -3.57 -9.73 3.06
C GLN A 338 -3.26 -9.27 4.48
N THR A 339 -3.54 -8.01 4.74
CA THR A 339 -3.44 -7.39 6.07
C THR A 339 -4.56 -6.40 6.27
N SER A 340 -4.72 -5.92 7.49
CA SER A 340 -5.67 -4.85 7.81
C SER A 340 -4.99 -3.75 8.62
N THR A 341 -5.36 -2.51 8.34
CA THR A 341 -4.94 -1.35 9.13
C THR A 341 -6.15 -0.55 9.58
N ILE A 342 -5.96 0.27 10.60
CA ILE A 342 -7.00 1.18 11.08
C ILE A 342 -7.09 2.36 10.11
N ASN A 343 -8.28 2.62 9.61
CA ASN A 343 -8.58 3.89 8.97
C ASN A 343 -8.79 4.95 10.06
N TYR A 344 -7.93 5.95 10.10
CA TYR A 344 -7.96 6.99 11.15
C TYR A 344 -9.18 7.92 11.07
N GLN A 345 -9.89 7.97 9.96
CA GLN A 345 -11.11 8.77 9.83
C GLN A 345 -12.36 8.04 10.33
N SER A 346 -12.43 6.74 10.11
CA SER A 346 -13.56 5.90 10.53
C SER A 346 -13.28 5.04 11.75
N PHE A 347 -12.03 5.00 12.24
CA PHE A 347 -11.56 4.14 13.34
C PHE A 347 -11.87 2.65 13.11
N THR A 348 -12.04 2.25 11.86
CA THR A 348 -12.37 0.87 11.46
C THR A 348 -11.21 0.18 10.79
N GLN A 349 -11.26 -1.15 10.77
CA GLN A 349 -10.29 -1.96 10.04
C GLN A 349 -10.62 -1.92 8.55
N VAL A 350 -9.62 -1.56 7.76
CA VAL A 350 -9.65 -1.70 6.30
C VAL A 350 -8.64 -2.76 5.92
N SER A 351 -9.12 -3.82 5.28
CA SER A 351 -8.27 -4.89 4.75
C SER A 351 -7.75 -4.51 3.36
N PHE A 352 -6.50 -4.83 3.11
CA PHE A 352 -5.87 -4.64 1.80
C PHE A 352 -4.78 -5.68 1.60
N ALA A 353 -4.41 -5.91 0.34
CA ALA A 353 -3.27 -6.75 0.01
C ALA A 353 -2.03 -5.89 -0.23
N PHE A 354 -0.88 -6.33 0.27
CA PHE A 354 0.41 -5.76 -0.10
C PHE A 354 0.58 -5.83 -1.62
N ARG A 355 1.14 -4.77 -2.22
CA ARG A 355 1.35 -4.75 -3.67
C ARG A 355 2.78 -4.37 -4.01
N VAL A 356 3.54 -5.34 -4.49
CA VAL A 356 4.91 -5.12 -4.98
C VAL A 356 4.85 -4.86 -6.48
N THR A 357 4.94 -3.60 -6.87
CA THR A 357 4.88 -3.19 -8.28
C THR A 357 6.28 -3.18 -8.93
N PRO A 358 6.38 -3.29 -10.27
CA PRO A 358 7.65 -3.12 -10.97
C PRO A 358 8.36 -1.79 -10.65
N VAL A 359 7.60 -0.74 -10.39
CA VAL A 359 8.15 0.58 -9.99
C VAL A 359 8.86 0.47 -8.65
N LEU A 360 8.29 -0.24 -7.67
CA LEU A 360 8.91 -0.45 -6.37
C LEU A 360 10.19 -1.30 -6.48
N ILE A 361 10.19 -2.32 -7.34
CA ILE A 361 11.37 -3.15 -7.62
C ILE A 361 12.49 -2.28 -8.21
N LEU A 362 12.17 -1.45 -9.21
CA LEU A 362 13.15 -0.52 -9.81
C LEU A 362 13.66 0.50 -8.80
N THR A 363 12.79 1.06 -7.96
CA THR A 363 13.16 2.01 -6.91
C THR A 363 14.10 1.36 -5.89
N GLY A 364 13.77 0.16 -5.40
CA GLY A 364 14.63 -0.58 -4.47
C GLY A 364 15.97 -0.96 -5.07
N THR A 365 16.00 -1.45 -6.32
CA THR A 365 17.24 -1.79 -7.03
C THR A 365 18.06 -0.54 -7.32
N GLY A 366 17.43 0.57 -7.71
CA GLY A 366 18.11 1.87 -7.89
C GLY A 366 18.72 2.37 -6.58
N TYR A 367 18.03 2.20 -5.46
CA TYR A 367 18.55 2.52 -4.14
C TYR A 367 19.76 1.64 -3.77
N ALA A 368 19.72 0.34 -4.05
CA ALA A 368 20.86 -0.57 -3.86
C ALA A 368 22.09 -0.12 -4.66
N LEU A 369 21.91 0.28 -5.91
CA LEU A 369 22.99 0.81 -6.74
C LEU A 369 23.56 2.12 -6.18
N LEU A 370 22.73 3.00 -5.64
CA LEU A 370 23.16 4.23 -4.98
C LEU A 370 24.02 3.92 -3.74
N LEU A 371 23.57 3.00 -2.89
CA LEU A 371 24.34 2.57 -1.70
C LEU A 371 25.68 1.94 -2.11
N ALA A 372 25.69 1.09 -3.13
CA ALA A 372 26.90 0.45 -3.64
C ALA A 372 27.86 1.46 -4.26
N LEU A 373 27.34 2.48 -4.96
CA LEU A 373 28.13 3.58 -5.51
C LEU A 373 28.84 4.35 -4.38
N ILE A 374 28.09 4.77 -3.36
CA ILE A 374 28.64 5.53 -2.22
C ILE A 374 29.66 4.66 -1.45
N GLY A 375 29.31 3.41 -1.13
CA GLY A 375 30.18 2.48 -0.41
C GLY A 375 31.42 2.03 -1.19
N GLY A 376 31.33 1.98 -2.54
CA GLY A 376 32.46 1.61 -3.41
C GLY A 376 33.38 2.76 -3.79
N LEU A 377 32.89 4.01 -3.76
CA LEU A 377 33.62 5.17 -4.28
C LEU A 377 34.91 5.46 -3.51
N PHE A 378 34.86 5.52 -2.19
CA PHE A 378 36.04 5.80 -1.36
C PHE A 378 37.11 4.72 -1.47
N PRO A 379 36.79 3.40 -1.35
CA PRO A 379 37.75 2.33 -1.59
C PRO A 379 38.37 2.35 -2.99
N ALA A 380 37.55 2.67 -4.02
CA ALA A 380 38.03 2.78 -5.40
C ALA A 380 39.04 3.90 -5.58
N ILE A 381 38.80 5.08 -5.01
CA ILE A 381 39.74 6.21 -5.03
C ILE A 381 41.02 5.85 -4.24
N HIS A 382 40.87 5.19 -3.09
CA HIS A 382 42.00 4.74 -2.30
C HIS A 382 42.87 3.75 -3.07
N ALA A 383 42.31 2.76 -3.72
CA ALA A 383 43.03 1.79 -4.56
C ALA A 383 43.79 2.47 -5.70
N ALA A 384 43.19 3.48 -6.36
CA ALA A 384 43.80 4.23 -7.44
C ALA A 384 45.00 5.09 -7.01
N ARG A 385 45.01 5.56 -5.76
CA ARG A 385 46.03 6.48 -5.21
C ARG A 385 47.16 5.80 -4.41
N ARG A 386 47.07 4.48 -4.14
CA ARG A 386 48.12 3.76 -3.39
C ARG A 386 49.48 3.83 -4.07
N PRO A 387 50.56 4.15 -3.32
CA PRO A 387 51.94 4.13 -3.85
C PRO A 387 52.34 2.70 -4.25
N ILE A 388 53.00 2.54 -5.40
CA ILE A 388 53.45 1.23 -5.94
C ILE A 388 54.40 0.53 -4.97
N ILE A 389 55.32 1.31 -4.36
CA ILE A 389 56.36 0.80 -3.47
C ILE A 389 55.79 0.13 -2.22
N THR A 390 54.71 0.71 -1.64
CA THR A 390 54.09 0.16 -0.43
C THR A 390 53.31 -1.14 -0.70
N GLY A 391 52.73 -1.29 -1.90
CA GLY A 391 52.03 -2.50 -2.31
C GLY A 391 52.94 -3.69 -2.59
N LEU A 392 54.13 -3.46 -3.10
CA LEU A 392 55.12 -4.52 -3.38
C LEU A 392 55.92 -4.97 -2.13
N ARG A 393 55.95 -4.16 -1.05
CA ARG A 393 56.62 -4.51 0.23
C ARG A 393 55.78 -5.35 1.20
N GLN A 394 54.51 -5.45 0.97
CA GLN A 394 53.58 -6.17 1.85
C GLN A 394 53.32 -7.63 1.41
N GLY A 395 53.88 -8.08 0.31
CA GLY A 395 53.98 -9.46 -0.12
C GLY A 395 55.39 -9.93 0.13
#